data_8b0f48ae69d2637e3535102520125b26
#
_entry.id   8b0f48ae69d2637e3535102520125b26
#
_cell.length_a   1.000
_cell.length_b   1.000
_cell.length_c   1.000
_cell.angle_alpha   90.00
_cell.angle_beta   90.00
_cell.angle_gamma   90.00
#
_symmetry.space_group_name_H-M   'P 1'
#
loop_
_entity.id
_entity.type
_entity.pdbx_description
1 polymer ?
#
loop_
_entity_poly.entity_id
_entity_poly.type
_entity_poly.pdbx_seq_one_letter_code
_entity_poly.pdbx_strand_id
1 'polypeptide(L)'
;MWRYREALPVEFDCSIVSMSEGCTALVEEVIGGRSVFIKNDTLFPTGSFKDRGASVLISYAREHSVKSVVEDSSGNAGCSIAAYASRAGMRCEIFVPDSTSQSKLNQIAAYNSRVKLVKGSRDDVAREILETASMEFYASHVYNPFFLHGTKTFAFEVCEQLGWKSPDAVVVPVGNGTLLLGVAIGFDELRSEGVVNRVPKIIAVQSKNCSPLLQAFNKKSDLPLPLKIEKTIAEGIAIERPVRGAQILKAVTRSNGTFIGVAEDEIVEAGIEMAGRGFFIEPTAAATIAGLKKYVTSSSSHDLIVSVFSGHGLKTDR
;
A
#
# COMPACT_ATOMS: atom_id res chain seq x y z
N MET A 1 4.07 -15.12 -1.56
CA MET A 1 2.98 -14.71 -2.45
C MET A 1 2.91 -15.49 -3.76
N TRP A 2 3.99 -15.96 -4.31
CA TRP A 2 4.06 -16.70 -5.58
C TRP A 2 3.41 -18.08 -5.58
N ARG A 3 2.91 -18.55 -4.44
CA ARG A 3 2.03 -19.73 -4.36
C ARG A 3 0.67 -19.54 -5.06
N TYR A 4 0.30 -18.28 -5.36
CA TYR A 4 -0.91 -17.92 -6.13
C TYR A 4 -0.57 -17.54 -7.58
N ARG A 5 0.47 -18.16 -8.13
CA ARG A 5 1.05 -17.80 -9.41
C ARG A 5 0.03 -17.79 -10.55
N GLU A 6 -0.88 -18.75 -10.56
CA GLU A 6 -1.93 -18.89 -11.60
C GLU A 6 -2.85 -17.66 -11.68
N ALA A 7 -2.95 -16.91 -10.58
CA ALA A 7 -3.71 -15.67 -10.51
C ALA A 7 -2.84 -14.41 -10.79
N LEU A 8 -1.54 -14.56 -11.08
CA LEU A 8 -0.63 -13.44 -11.31
C LEU A 8 -0.22 -13.34 -12.79
N PRO A 9 -0.06 -12.11 -13.32
CA PRO A 9 0.20 -11.87 -14.73
C PRO A 9 1.69 -12.06 -15.10
N VAL A 10 2.25 -13.23 -14.84
CA VAL A 10 3.61 -13.65 -15.20
C VAL A 10 3.52 -15.08 -15.70
N GLU A 11 3.88 -15.34 -16.94
CA GLU A 11 3.70 -16.66 -17.56
C GLU A 11 4.83 -17.64 -17.24
N PHE A 12 6.08 -17.16 -17.17
CA PHE A 12 7.25 -18.01 -17.03
C PHE A 12 7.87 -17.95 -15.64
N ASP A 13 8.05 -19.09 -14.99
CA ASP A 13 8.65 -19.19 -13.65
C ASP A 13 10.07 -18.61 -13.60
N CYS A 14 10.83 -18.71 -14.68
CA CYS A 14 12.18 -18.13 -14.78
C CYS A 14 12.17 -16.60 -14.74
N SER A 15 11.04 -15.96 -14.98
CA SER A 15 10.85 -14.51 -14.90
C SER A 15 10.54 -14.01 -13.50
N ILE A 16 10.19 -14.90 -12.57
CA ILE A 16 9.84 -14.52 -11.19
C ILE A 16 11.05 -13.92 -10.49
N VAL A 17 10.85 -12.72 -9.97
CA VAL A 17 11.79 -12.00 -9.11
C VAL A 17 11.24 -12.00 -7.69
N SER A 18 11.82 -12.81 -6.84
CA SER A 18 11.35 -13.02 -5.47
C SER A 18 12.49 -12.98 -4.45
N MET A 19 12.17 -12.52 -3.27
CA MET A 19 12.98 -12.62 -2.04
C MET A 19 12.28 -13.51 -0.99
N SER A 20 11.43 -14.43 -1.45
CA SER A 20 10.57 -15.30 -0.62
C SER A 20 9.54 -14.51 0.19
N GLU A 21 9.09 -13.39 -0.36
CA GLU A 21 8.08 -12.52 0.24
C GLU A 21 6.69 -13.14 0.23
N GLY A 22 5.85 -12.63 1.14
CA GLY A 22 4.47 -13.07 1.31
C GLY A 22 4.31 -14.07 2.45
N CYS A 23 3.09 -14.56 2.62
CA CYS A 23 2.67 -15.38 3.77
C CYS A 23 3.05 -14.72 5.12
N THR A 24 2.98 -13.39 5.17
CA THR A 24 3.24 -12.62 6.38
C THR A 24 2.27 -13.04 7.49
N ALA A 25 2.68 -12.89 8.75
CA ALA A 25 1.85 -13.30 9.87
C ALA A 25 0.50 -12.57 9.87
N LEU A 26 -0.57 -13.31 10.12
CA LEU A 26 -1.88 -12.78 10.48
C LEU A 26 -2.02 -12.89 11.99
N VAL A 27 -1.83 -11.76 12.69
CA VAL A 27 -1.73 -11.70 14.15
C VAL A 27 -3.08 -11.32 14.73
N GLU A 28 -3.53 -12.04 15.74
CA GLU A 28 -4.72 -11.66 16.51
C GLU A 28 -4.33 -10.66 17.60
N GLU A 29 -5.03 -9.52 17.64
CA GLU A 29 -4.81 -8.43 18.59
C GLU A 29 -6.13 -7.90 19.17
N VAL A 30 -6.08 -7.35 20.37
CA VAL A 30 -7.23 -6.68 20.99
C VAL A 30 -7.13 -5.18 20.76
N ILE A 31 -7.96 -4.65 19.87
CA ILE A 31 -8.01 -3.21 19.52
C ILE A 31 -9.38 -2.64 19.92
N GLY A 32 -9.39 -1.59 20.72
CA GLY A 32 -10.64 -0.98 21.20
C GLY A 32 -11.54 -1.97 21.96
N GLY A 33 -10.94 -2.94 22.67
CA GLY A 33 -11.67 -3.98 23.42
C GLY A 33 -12.20 -5.14 22.54
N ARG A 34 -11.81 -5.20 21.26
CA ARG A 34 -12.27 -6.22 20.30
C ARG A 34 -11.12 -7.05 19.76
N SER A 35 -11.29 -8.37 19.65
CA SER A 35 -10.39 -9.22 18.88
C SER A 35 -10.51 -8.89 17.39
N VAL A 36 -9.38 -8.62 16.76
CA VAL A 36 -9.21 -8.32 15.34
C VAL A 36 -7.97 -9.01 14.82
N PHE A 37 -7.90 -9.26 13.53
CA PHE A 37 -6.71 -9.80 12.89
C PHE A 37 -5.93 -8.71 12.18
N ILE A 38 -4.60 -8.71 12.31
CA ILE A 38 -3.71 -7.75 11.68
C ILE A 38 -2.71 -8.47 10.80
N LYS A 39 -2.76 -8.20 9.50
CA LYS A 39 -1.78 -8.67 8.53
C LYS A 39 -0.47 -7.90 8.71
N ASN A 40 0.57 -8.57 9.17
CA ASN A 40 1.84 -7.91 9.50
C ASN A 40 2.77 -7.81 8.29
N ASP A 41 2.51 -6.86 7.40
CA ASP A 41 3.33 -6.62 6.21
C ASP A 41 4.62 -5.80 6.50
N THR A 42 4.91 -5.50 7.78
CA THR A 42 6.25 -4.99 8.18
C THR A 42 7.34 -6.06 8.03
N LEU A 43 6.96 -7.33 7.94
CA LEU A 43 7.86 -8.48 7.79
C LEU A 43 8.39 -8.68 6.36
N PHE A 44 7.97 -7.86 5.42
CA PHE A 44 8.51 -7.89 4.06
C PHE A 44 9.99 -7.51 4.00
N PRO A 45 10.74 -7.96 2.99
CA PRO A 45 12.18 -7.70 2.85
C PRO A 45 12.57 -6.22 2.92
N THR A 46 11.75 -5.31 2.34
CA THR A 46 12.00 -3.87 2.45
C THR A 46 11.24 -3.20 3.60
N GLY A 47 10.51 -3.98 4.40
CA GLY A 47 9.76 -3.50 5.56
C GLY A 47 8.43 -2.86 5.24
N SER A 48 7.78 -3.18 4.12
CA SER A 48 6.44 -2.68 3.78
C SER A 48 5.69 -3.53 2.77
N PHE A 49 4.35 -3.42 2.75
CA PHE A 49 3.46 -4.11 1.81
C PHE A 49 3.78 -3.82 0.32
N LYS A 50 4.56 -2.78 0.04
CA LYS A 50 4.93 -2.39 -1.33
C LYS A 50 5.67 -3.51 -2.07
N ASP A 51 6.33 -4.38 -1.35
CA ASP A 51 7.04 -5.54 -1.89
C ASP A 51 6.11 -6.48 -2.67
N ARG A 52 4.84 -6.57 -2.26
CA ARG A 52 3.84 -7.34 -3.00
C ARG A 52 3.72 -6.86 -4.44
N GLY A 53 3.57 -5.55 -4.62
CA GLY A 53 3.45 -4.93 -5.94
C GLY A 53 4.76 -4.93 -6.72
N ALA A 54 5.88 -4.62 -6.06
CA ALA A 54 7.18 -4.54 -6.69
C ALA A 54 7.63 -5.90 -7.24
N SER A 55 7.43 -6.99 -6.49
CA SER A 55 7.77 -8.34 -6.93
C SER A 55 7.08 -8.70 -8.26
N VAL A 56 5.77 -8.49 -8.37
CA VAL A 56 5.01 -8.81 -9.60
C VAL A 56 5.39 -7.87 -10.75
N LEU A 57 5.48 -6.57 -10.49
CA LEU A 57 5.81 -5.58 -11.52
C LEU A 57 7.21 -5.81 -12.12
N ILE A 58 8.20 -6.08 -11.28
CA ILE A 58 9.57 -6.34 -11.77
C ILE A 58 9.69 -7.71 -12.43
N SER A 59 8.94 -8.71 -11.98
CA SER A 59 8.84 -10.01 -12.67
C SER A 59 8.25 -9.86 -14.07
N TYR A 60 7.16 -9.11 -14.20
CA TYR A 60 6.59 -8.75 -15.49
C TYR A 60 7.59 -8.01 -16.40
N ALA A 61 8.29 -7.02 -15.86
CA ALA A 61 9.32 -6.29 -16.60
C ALA A 61 10.45 -7.23 -17.09
N ARG A 62 10.89 -8.17 -16.24
CA ARG A 62 11.89 -9.19 -16.59
C ARG A 62 11.43 -10.10 -17.70
N GLU A 63 10.18 -10.57 -17.65
CA GLU A 63 9.56 -11.41 -18.67
C GLU A 63 9.60 -10.74 -20.05
N HIS A 64 9.40 -9.41 -20.07
CA HIS A 64 9.44 -8.59 -21.28
C HIS A 64 10.84 -8.05 -21.61
N SER A 65 11.89 -8.66 -21.04
CA SER A 65 13.29 -8.34 -21.33
C SER A 65 13.69 -6.88 -21.01
N VAL A 66 12.96 -6.19 -20.13
CA VAL A 66 13.31 -4.84 -19.65
C VAL A 66 14.65 -4.89 -18.92
N LYS A 67 15.55 -3.94 -19.23
CA LYS A 67 16.88 -3.85 -18.65
C LYS A 67 17.05 -2.69 -17.68
N SER A 68 16.14 -1.71 -17.75
CA SER A 68 16.20 -0.49 -16.96
C SER A 68 14.80 -0.06 -16.56
N VAL A 69 14.63 0.38 -15.32
CA VAL A 69 13.37 0.86 -14.79
C VAL A 69 13.55 2.20 -14.09
N VAL A 70 12.51 3.04 -14.13
CA VAL A 70 12.44 4.32 -13.43
C VAL A 70 11.22 4.38 -12.53
N GLU A 71 11.31 5.09 -11.39
CA GLU A 71 10.23 5.27 -10.41
C GLU A 71 10.36 6.65 -9.73
N ASP A 72 9.24 7.24 -9.28
CA ASP A 72 9.17 8.60 -8.71
C ASP A 72 8.79 8.65 -7.22
N SER A 73 9.14 7.63 -6.47
CA SER A 73 8.85 7.57 -5.04
C SER A 73 10.10 7.57 -4.18
N SER A 74 10.23 8.54 -3.28
CA SER A 74 11.26 8.54 -2.23
C SER A 74 10.92 7.65 -1.02
N GLY A 75 9.71 7.09 -0.96
CA GLY A 75 9.22 6.29 0.17
C GLY A 75 9.26 4.78 -0.08
N ASN A 76 8.33 4.08 0.56
CA ASN A 76 8.24 2.62 0.52
C ASN A 76 8.21 2.04 -0.90
N ALA A 77 7.55 2.71 -1.86
CA ALA A 77 7.47 2.20 -3.23
C ALA A 77 8.84 2.26 -3.94
N GLY A 78 9.54 3.40 -3.85
CA GLY A 78 10.88 3.52 -4.42
C GLY A 78 11.86 2.52 -3.81
N CYS A 79 11.83 2.33 -2.47
CA CYS A 79 12.65 1.31 -1.82
C CYS A 79 12.35 -0.09 -2.35
N SER A 80 11.07 -0.46 -2.49
CA SER A 80 10.69 -1.78 -3.00
C SER A 80 11.10 -1.97 -4.45
N ILE A 81 10.81 -1.00 -5.34
CA ILE A 81 11.20 -1.09 -6.76
C ILE A 81 12.73 -1.20 -6.88
N ALA A 82 13.49 -0.38 -6.13
CA ALA A 82 14.95 -0.45 -6.11
C ALA A 82 15.47 -1.83 -5.70
N ALA A 83 14.92 -2.40 -4.63
CA ALA A 83 15.33 -3.71 -4.12
C ALA A 83 15.04 -4.84 -5.12
N TYR A 84 13.83 -4.89 -5.69
CA TYR A 84 13.46 -5.95 -6.64
C TYR A 84 14.14 -5.77 -8.00
N ALA A 85 14.37 -4.53 -8.47
CA ALA A 85 15.17 -4.27 -9.67
C ALA A 85 16.62 -4.73 -9.49
N SER A 86 17.23 -4.44 -8.34
CA SER A 86 18.55 -4.95 -7.98
C SER A 86 18.59 -6.48 -7.97
N ARG A 87 17.61 -7.12 -7.36
CA ARG A 87 17.46 -8.59 -7.34
C ARG A 87 17.33 -9.19 -8.74
N ALA A 88 16.71 -8.45 -9.67
CA ALA A 88 16.55 -8.85 -11.07
C ALA A 88 17.79 -8.57 -11.94
N GLY A 89 18.81 -7.89 -11.41
CA GLY A 89 19.95 -7.42 -12.19
C GLY A 89 19.60 -6.29 -13.18
N MET A 90 18.54 -5.54 -12.93
CA MET A 90 18.10 -4.39 -13.73
C MET A 90 18.73 -3.10 -13.23
N ARG A 91 19.00 -2.18 -14.14
CA ARG A 91 19.30 -0.79 -13.76
C ARG A 91 18.03 -0.15 -13.19
N CYS A 92 18.19 0.62 -12.13
CA CYS A 92 17.08 1.32 -11.51
C CYS A 92 17.49 2.76 -11.22
N GLU A 93 16.64 3.72 -11.59
CA GLU A 93 16.81 5.12 -11.25
C GLU A 93 15.54 5.62 -10.57
N ILE A 94 15.72 6.20 -9.37
CA ILE A 94 14.62 6.74 -8.56
C ILE A 94 14.66 8.25 -8.57
N PHE A 95 13.63 8.88 -9.10
CA PHE A 95 13.47 10.32 -9.18
C PHE A 95 12.82 10.82 -7.89
N VAL A 96 13.44 11.79 -7.25
CA VAL A 96 12.95 12.33 -5.97
C VAL A 96 13.17 13.84 -5.91
N PRO A 97 12.36 14.59 -5.14
CA PRO A 97 12.63 16.00 -4.89
C PRO A 97 14.01 16.18 -4.23
N ASP A 98 14.70 17.26 -4.56
CA ASP A 98 16.00 17.62 -3.97
C ASP A 98 15.92 17.90 -2.45
N SER A 99 14.73 18.16 -1.95
CA SER A 99 14.41 18.30 -0.52
C SER A 99 14.22 16.96 0.23
N THR A 100 14.38 15.82 -0.45
CA THR A 100 14.20 14.49 0.19
C THR A 100 15.30 14.24 1.22
N SER A 101 14.92 13.79 2.42
CA SER A 101 15.87 13.53 3.50
C SER A 101 16.86 12.41 3.17
N GLN A 102 18.10 12.54 3.67
CA GLN A 102 19.18 11.58 3.43
C GLN A 102 18.86 10.17 3.92
N SER A 103 18.12 10.04 5.03
CA SER A 103 17.71 8.73 5.57
C SER A 103 16.84 7.94 4.59
N LYS A 104 15.91 8.60 3.90
CA LYS A 104 15.08 7.97 2.86
C LYS A 104 15.92 7.54 1.64
N LEU A 105 16.92 8.34 1.29
CA LEU A 105 17.82 8.04 0.17
C LEU A 105 18.77 6.89 0.49
N ASN A 106 19.18 6.72 1.74
CA ASN A 106 20.15 5.70 2.15
C ASN A 106 19.65 4.28 1.84
N GLN A 107 18.38 3.97 2.09
CA GLN A 107 17.85 2.65 1.78
C GLN A 107 17.81 2.40 0.26
N ILE A 108 17.41 3.39 -0.54
CA ILE A 108 17.38 3.29 -2.01
C ILE A 108 18.80 3.08 -2.55
N ALA A 109 19.76 3.87 -2.07
CA ALA A 109 21.16 3.78 -2.48
C ALA A 109 21.80 2.43 -2.12
N ALA A 110 21.43 1.84 -0.97
CA ALA A 110 21.91 0.53 -0.55
C ALA A 110 21.56 -0.60 -1.53
N TYR A 111 20.52 -0.43 -2.34
CA TYR A 111 20.11 -1.38 -3.38
C TYR A 111 20.79 -1.12 -4.74
N ASN A 112 21.89 -0.36 -4.74
CA ASN A 112 22.67 -0.03 -5.96
C ASN A 112 21.84 0.70 -7.04
N SER A 113 20.79 1.40 -6.63
CA SER A 113 19.97 2.22 -7.51
C SER A 113 20.51 3.64 -7.62
N ARG A 114 20.40 4.24 -8.79
CA ARG A 114 20.69 5.66 -8.95
C ARG A 114 19.57 6.50 -8.35
N VAL A 115 19.93 7.57 -7.65
CA VAL A 115 18.99 8.58 -7.19
C VAL A 115 19.17 9.82 -8.05
N LYS A 116 18.09 10.25 -8.71
CA LYS A 116 18.05 11.50 -9.45
C LYS A 116 17.31 12.55 -8.64
N LEU A 117 18.03 13.55 -8.16
CA LEU A 117 17.45 14.68 -7.46
C LEU A 117 16.86 15.66 -8.48
N VAL A 118 15.57 15.94 -8.34
CA VAL A 118 14.84 16.89 -9.19
C VAL A 118 14.55 18.14 -8.38
N LYS A 119 14.87 19.31 -8.92
CA LYS A 119 14.57 20.58 -8.25
C LYS A 119 13.07 20.84 -8.24
N GLY A 120 12.54 21.15 -7.05
CA GLY A 120 11.15 21.56 -6.88
C GLY A 120 10.28 20.56 -6.16
N SER A 121 9.02 20.48 -6.57
CA SER A 121 7.96 19.72 -5.92
C SER A 121 7.86 18.28 -6.44
N ARG A 122 6.96 17.48 -5.84
CA ARG A 122 6.58 16.17 -6.38
C ARG A 122 5.97 16.25 -7.78
N ASP A 123 5.26 17.34 -8.10
CA ASP A 123 4.69 17.53 -9.43
C ASP A 123 5.79 17.78 -10.48
N ASP A 124 6.91 18.42 -10.09
CA ASP A 124 8.07 18.60 -10.96
C ASP A 124 8.76 17.26 -11.22
N VAL A 125 8.91 16.41 -10.19
CA VAL A 125 9.41 15.04 -10.34
C VAL A 125 8.51 14.23 -11.28
N ALA A 126 7.19 14.31 -11.10
CA ALA A 126 6.24 13.59 -11.95
C ALA A 126 6.31 14.02 -13.42
N ARG A 127 6.58 15.31 -13.68
CA ARG A 127 6.78 15.81 -15.05
C ARG A 127 8.07 15.28 -15.66
N GLU A 128 9.17 15.36 -14.94
CA GLU A 128 10.49 14.91 -15.44
C GLU A 128 10.55 13.40 -15.68
N ILE A 129 9.91 12.60 -14.82
CA ILE A 129 9.88 11.16 -15.02
C ILE A 129 9.04 10.78 -16.26
N LEU A 130 7.95 11.49 -16.55
CA LEU A 130 7.14 11.22 -17.74
C LEU A 130 7.91 11.48 -19.04
N GLU A 131 8.78 12.48 -19.08
CA GLU A 131 9.69 12.71 -20.20
C GLU A 131 10.70 11.55 -20.36
N THR A 132 11.26 11.08 -19.24
CA THR A 132 12.19 9.93 -19.23
C THR A 132 11.47 8.62 -19.57
N ALA A 133 10.23 8.43 -19.12
CA ALA A 133 9.43 7.24 -19.36
C ALA A 133 9.08 7.00 -20.85
N SER A 134 9.28 7.98 -21.70
CA SER A 134 9.16 7.78 -23.16
C SER A 134 10.23 6.83 -23.72
N MET A 135 11.33 6.61 -23.00
CA MET A 135 12.47 5.77 -23.40
C MET A 135 12.79 4.64 -22.41
N GLU A 136 12.24 4.67 -21.20
CA GLU A 136 12.52 3.73 -20.11
C GLU A 136 11.23 3.14 -19.55
N PHE A 137 11.29 1.93 -18.99
CA PHE A 137 10.13 1.32 -18.37
C PHE A 137 9.78 2.03 -17.04
N TYR A 138 8.66 2.73 -17.03
CA TYR A 138 8.16 3.38 -15.82
C TYR A 138 7.51 2.35 -14.88
N ALA A 139 8.24 1.95 -13.85
CA ALA A 139 7.79 1.00 -12.84
C ALA A 139 6.90 1.67 -11.77
N SER A 140 5.99 2.55 -12.22
CA SER A 140 5.13 3.31 -11.33
C SER A 140 4.23 2.39 -10.50
N HIS A 141 4.33 2.55 -9.17
CA HIS A 141 3.42 1.88 -8.25
C HIS A 141 1.98 2.37 -8.37
N VAL A 142 1.75 3.54 -8.97
CA VAL A 142 0.43 4.16 -9.12
C VAL A 142 -0.19 3.88 -10.47
N TYR A 143 0.57 4.12 -11.56
CA TYR A 143 0.03 4.02 -12.93
C TYR A 143 0.05 2.59 -13.46
N ASN A 144 1.05 1.78 -13.09
CA ASN A 144 1.22 0.45 -13.66
C ASN A 144 0.25 -0.56 -13.01
N PRO A 145 -0.64 -1.20 -13.80
CA PRO A 145 -1.63 -2.14 -13.27
C PRO A 145 -1.01 -3.39 -12.64
N PHE A 146 0.15 -3.83 -13.11
CA PHE A 146 0.82 -5.02 -12.58
C PHE A 146 1.22 -4.90 -11.11
N PHE A 147 1.42 -3.66 -10.63
CA PHE A 147 1.63 -3.42 -9.21
C PHE A 147 0.40 -3.81 -8.37
N LEU A 148 -0.80 -3.55 -8.88
CA LEU A 148 -2.05 -3.91 -8.20
C LEU A 148 -2.27 -5.43 -8.17
N HIS A 149 -1.83 -6.14 -9.21
CA HIS A 149 -1.86 -7.61 -9.20
C HIS A 149 -0.94 -8.22 -8.14
N GLY A 150 0.14 -7.54 -7.77
CA GLY A 150 0.94 -7.94 -6.62
C GLY A 150 0.21 -7.67 -5.30
N THR A 151 -0.33 -6.47 -5.12
CA THR A 151 -1.01 -6.10 -3.85
C THR A 151 -2.31 -6.87 -3.63
N LYS A 152 -2.97 -7.41 -4.67
CA LYS A 152 -4.16 -8.26 -4.51
C LYS A 152 -3.89 -9.55 -3.74
N THR A 153 -2.63 -10.03 -3.70
CA THR A 153 -2.25 -11.21 -2.93
C THR A 153 -2.47 -11.06 -1.43
N PHE A 154 -2.64 -9.82 -0.94
CA PHE A 154 -3.09 -9.56 0.42
C PHE A 154 -4.42 -10.26 0.71
N ALA A 155 -5.41 -10.12 -0.19
CA ALA A 155 -6.71 -10.75 -0.03
C ALA A 155 -6.63 -12.28 -0.04
N PHE A 156 -5.81 -12.84 -0.93
CA PHE A 156 -5.61 -14.28 -1.03
C PHE A 156 -5.00 -14.86 0.24
N GLU A 157 -3.93 -14.23 0.75
CA GLU A 157 -3.27 -14.67 1.98
C GLU A 157 -4.20 -14.55 3.20
N VAL A 158 -4.96 -13.45 3.30
CA VAL A 158 -5.94 -13.26 4.38
C VAL A 158 -6.99 -14.37 4.35
N CYS A 159 -7.59 -14.64 3.20
CA CYS A 159 -8.59 -15.70 3.07
C CYS A 159 -8.01 -17.07 3.40
N GLU A 160 -6.84 -17.40 2.89
CA GLU A 160 -6.18 -18.69 3.16
C GLU A 160 -5.91 -18.86 4.66
N GLN A 161 -5.35 -17.84 5.32
CA GLN A 161 -5.04 -17.89 6.76
C GLN A 161 -6.29 -17.90 7.65
N LEU A 162 -7.44 -17.44 7.15
CA LEU A 162 -8.75 -17.54 7.79
C LEU A 162 -9.52 -18.82 7.40
N GLY A 163 -8.86 -19.80 6.80
CA GLY A 163 -9.48 -21.06 6.36
C GLY A 163 -10.44 -20.85 5.17
N TRP A 164 -10.05 -20.01 4.23
CA TRP A 164 -10.81 -19.65 3.04
C TRP A 164 -12.15 -18.97 3.33
N LYS A 165 -12.16 -18.17 4.38
CA LYS A 165 -13.30 -17.35 4.76
C LYS A 165 -13.01 -15.88 4.47
N SER A 166 -13.99 -15.19 3.88
CA SER A 166 -13.93 -13.74 3.75
C SER A 166 -14.22 -13.08 5.10
N PRO A 167 -13.41 -12.10 5.54
CA PRO A 167 -13.74 -11.29 6.70
C PRO A 167 -15.00 -10.45 6.44
N ASP A 168 -15.59 -9.87 7.49
CA ASP A 168 -16.71 -8.93 7.38
C ASP A 168 -16.23 -7.55 6.94
N ALA A 169 -15.04 -7.16 7.38
CA ALA A 169 -14.43 -5.89 7.00
C ALA A 169 -12.91 -5.98 6.91
N VAL A 170 -12.33 -5.16 6.01
CA VAL A 170 -10.89 -4.93 5.90
C VAL A 170 -10.62 -3.44 6.05
N VAL A 171 -9.80 -3.07 7.05
CA VAL A 171 -9.42 -1.68 7.35
C VAL A 171 -8.01 -1.42 6.83
N VAL A 172 -7.87 -0.47 5.90
CA VAL A 172 -6.60 -0.18 5.21
C VAL A 172 -6.33 1.32 5.07
N PRO A 173 -5.05 1.74 5.06
CA PRO A 173 -4.69 3.12 4.78
C PRO A 173 -4.93 3.46 3.31
N VAL A 174 -5.29 4.72 3.01
CA VAL A 174 -5.49 5.13 1.63
C VAL A 174 -4.88 6.50 1.31
N GLY A 175 -3.88 6.48 0.43
CA GLY A 175 -3.38 7.64 -0.33
C GLY A 175 -3.68 7.41 -1.82
N ASN A 176 -2.71 6.93 -2.59
CA ASN A 176 -2.90 6.52 -4.00
C ASN A 176 -3.71 5.22 -4.18
N GLY A 177 -4.04 4.54 -3.08
CA GLY A 177 -4.96 3.40 -3.06
C GLY A 177 -4.40 2.06 -3.55
N THR A 178 -3.10 1.89 -3.68
CA THR A 178 -2.50 0.67 -4.24
C THR A 178 -2.80 -0.58 -3.42
N LEU A 179 -2.85 -0.48 -2.08
CA LEU A 179 -3.27 -1.59 -1.24
C LEU A 179 -4.78 -1.79 -1.31
N LEU A 180 -5.56 -0.72 -1.14
CA LEU A 180 -7.03 -0.77 -1.15
C LEU A 180 -7.56 -1.38 -2.45
N LEU A 181 -7.05 -0.94 -3.60
CA LEU A 181 -7.46 -1.46 -4.90
C LEU A 181 -7.01 -2.92 -5.08
N GLY A 182 -5.83 -3.28 -4.60
CA GLY A 182 -5.40 -4.67 -4.56
C GLY A 182 -6.35 -5.54 -3.73
N VAL A 183 -6.71 -5.09 -2.53
CA VAL A 183 -7.70 -5.77 -1.67
C VAL A 183 -9.03 -5.95 -2.42
N ALA A 184 -9.54 -4.89 -3.06
CA ALA A 184 -10.79 -4.96 -3.81
C ALA A 184 -10.72 -5.96 -4.96
N ILE A 185 -9.65 -5.92 -5.77
CA ILE A 185 -9.43 -6.84 -6.89
C ILE A 185 -9.35 -8.28 -6.39
N GLY A 186 -8.53 -8.53 -5.35
CA GLY A 186 -8.33 -9.89 -4.86
C GLY A 186 -9.60 -10.52 -4.28
N PHE A 187 -10.40 -9.78 -3.53
CA PHE A 187 -11.68 -10.31 -3.03
C PHE A 187 -12.74 -10.43 -4.12
N ASP A 188 -12.75 -9.54 -5.13
CA ASP A 188 -13.64 -9.69 -6.29
C ASP A 188 -13.28 -10.94 -7.10
N GLU A 189 -11.98 -11.24 -7.30
CA GLU A 189 -11.52 -12.48 -7.95
C GLU A 189 -11.91 -13.72 -7.15
N LEU A 190 -11.59 -13.77 -5.85
CA LEU A 190 -11.95 -14.91 -4.99
C LEU A 190 -13.47 -15.19 -4.99
N ARG A 191 -14.28 -14.15 -5.03
CA ARG A 191 -15.74 -14.30 -5.14
C ARG A 191 -16.16 -14.81 -6.51
N SER A 192 -15.56 -14.30 -7.59
CA SER A 192 -15.88 -14.69 -8.95
C SER A 192 -15.55 -16.16 -9.21
N GLU A 193 -14.46 -16.65 -8.61
CA GLU A 193 -14.02 -18.05 -8.65
C GLU A 193 -14.78 -18.95 -7.65
N GLY A 194 -15.75 -18.40 -6.90
CA GLY A 194 -16.54 -19.16 -5.95
C GLY A 194 -15.78 -19.60 -4.69
N VAL A 195 -14.57 -19.11 -4.46
CA VAL A 195 -13.75 -19.44 -3.27
C VAL A 195 -14.35 -18.82 -2.02
N VAL A 196 -14.91 -17.61 -2.13
CA VAL A 196 -15.64 -16.94 -1.06
C VAL A 196 -17.03 -16.53 -1.55
N ASN A 197 -18.00 -16.44 -0.64
CA ASN A 197 -19.39 -16.11 -0.96
C ASN A 197 -19.68 -14.60 -0.96
N ARG A 198 -18.76 -13.76 -0.41
CA ARG A 198 -18.92 -12.31 -0.30
C ARG A 198 -17.58 -11.58 -0.35
N VAL A 199 -17.66 -10.31 -0.70
CA VAL A 199 -16.55 -9.33 -0.55
C VAL A 199 -16.68 -8.64 0.79
N PRO A 200 -15.59 -8.38 1.52
CA PRO A 200 -15.64 -7.64 2.78
C PRO A 200 -15.96 -6.15 2.54
N LYS A 201 -16.49 -5.49 3.56
CA LYS A 201 -16.55 -4.03 3.60
C LYS A 201 -15.10 -3.48 3.61
N ILE A 202 -14.80 -2.53 2.73
CA ILE A 202 -13.50 -1.87 2.70
C ILE A 202 -13.59 -0.56 3.47
N ILE A 203 -12.85 -0.47 4.58
CA ILE A 203 -12.79 0.70 5.44
C ILE A 203 -11.48 1.43 5.15
N ALA A 204 -11.60 2.57 4.51
CA ALA A 204 -10.47 3.37 4.03
C ALA A 204 -10.09 4.44 5.04
N VAL A 205 -8.83 4.45 5.50
CA VAL A 205 -8.37 5.41 6.51
C VAL A 205 -7.52 6.50 5.87
N GLN A 206 -7.86 7.78 6.15
CA GLN A 206 -7.05 8.95 5.79
C GLN A 206 -6.73 9.80 7.02
N SER A 207 -5.61 10.54 7.01
CA SER A 207 -5.41 11.64 7.95
C SER A 207 -6.39 12.78 7.66
N LYS A 208 -6.97 13.38 8.69
CA LYS A 208 -7.82 14.58 8.53
C LYS A 208 -7.10 15.73 7.84
N ASN A 209 -5.78 15.83 8.04
CA ASN A 209 -4.93 16.86 7.42
C ASN A 209 -4.78 16.67 5.89
N CYS A 210 -5.03 15.44 5.37
CA CYS A 210 -5.00 15.15 3.94
C CYS A 210 -6.06 14.10 3.60
N SER A 211 -7.32 14.51 3.40
CA SER A 211 -8.47 13.61 3.27
C SER A 211 -9.38 13.88 2.04
N PRO A 212 -8.81 14.01 0.81
CA PRO A 212 -9.58 14.34 -0.38
C PRO A 212 -10.66 13.31 -0.74
N LEU A 213 -10.39 12.02 -0.45
CA LEU A 213 -11.33 10.93 -0.72
C LEU A 213 -12.46 10.87 0.32
N LEU A 214 -12.15 11.06 1.59
CA LEU A 214 -13.16 11.16 2.65
C LEU A 214 -14.14 12.31 2.38
N GLN A 215 -13.62 13.48 1.99
CA GLN A 215 -14.45 14.64 1.66
C GLN A 215 -15.32 14.38 0.43
N ALA A 216 -14.76 13.75 -0.60
CA ALA A 216 -15.50 13.36 -1.79
C ALA A 216 -16.63 12.38 -1.45
N PHE A 217 -16.34 11.36 -0.66
CA PHE A 217 -17.31 10.35 -0.24
C PHE A 217 -18.47 10.98 0.56
N ASN A 218 -18.18 11.85 1.52
CA ASN A 218 -19.19 12.56 2.30
C ASN A 218 -20.09 13.47 1.45
N LYS A 219 -19.52 14.05 0.38
CA LYS A 219 -20.27 14.88 -0.59
C LYS A 219 -20.88 14.07 -1.74
N LYS A 220 -20.78 12.74 -1.71
CA LYS A 220 -21.25 11.84 -2.77
C LYS A 220 -20.69 12.19 -4.15
N SER A 221 -19.42 12.63 -4.19
CA SER A 221 -18.69 12.91 -5.43
C SER A 221 -18.00 11.66 -5.93
N ASP A 222 -18.03 11.43 -7.24
CA ASP A 222 -17.31 10.34 -7.90
C ASP A 222 -15.81 10.64 -8.12
N LEU A 223 -15.39 11.88 -7.86
CA LEU A 223 -14.00 12.34 -8.02
C LEU A 223 -13.47 12.92 -6.72
N PRO A 224 -12.15 12.76 -6.45
CA PRO A 224 -11.51 13.43 -5.31
C PRO A 224 -11.74 14.93 -5.35
N LEU A 225 -11.94 15.53 -4.18
CA LEU A 225 -12.13 16.97 -4.10
C LEU A 225 -10.79 17.67 -3.84
N PRO A 226 -10.50 18.78 -4.53
CA PRO A 226 -9.36 19.61 -4.19
C PRO A 226 -9.54 20.17 -2.77
N LEU A 227 -8.51 20.00 -1.94
CA LEU A 227 -8.46 20.48 -0.57
C LEU A 227 -7.19 21.27 -0.33
N LYS A 228 -7.27 22.25 0.59
CA LYS A 228 -6.06 22.75 1.24
C LYS A 228 -5.60 21.68 2.22
N ILE A 229 -4.47 21.05 1.90
CA ILE A 229 -3.87 20.04 2.78
C ILE A 229 -3.03 20.70 3.86
N GLU A 230 -2.94 20.04 5.00
CA GLU A 230 -2.02 20.34 6.07
C GLU A 230 -0.98 19.21 6.18
N LYS A 231 0.12 19.49 6.87
CA LYS A 231 1.16 18.48 7.10
C LYS A 231 0.60 17.35 7.95
N THR A 232 0.88 16.11 7.55
CA THR A 232 0.58 14.91 8.34
C THR A 232 1.84 14.08 8.53
N ILE A 233 1.98 13.46 9.70
CA ILE A 233 3.06 12.50 9.97
C ILE A 233 2.88 11.19 9.20
N ALA A 234 1.65 10.88 8.77
CA ALA A 234 1.34 9.71 7.94
C ALA A 234 1.67 9.96 6.46
N GLU A 235 2.94 10.21 6.15
CA GLU A 235 3.41 10.61 4.82
C GLU A 235 3.01 9.64 3.69
N GLY A 236 2.91 8.34 3.98
CA GLY A 236 2.52 7.33 2.99
C GLY A 236 1.09 7.49 2.45
N ILE A 237 0.23 8.26 3.16
CA ILE A 237 -1.13 8.60 2.74
C ILE A 237 -1.35 10.10 2.53
N ALA A 238 -0.29 10.92 2.59
CA ALA A 238 -0.33 12.37 2.32
C ALA A 238 -0.41 12.65 0.81
N ILE A 239 -1.51 12.27 0.18
CA ILE A 239 -1.74 12.40 -1.26
C ILE A 239 -2.91 13.35 -1.51
N GLU A 240 -2.59 14.54 -2.00
CA GLU A 240 -3.57 15.59 -2.29
C GLU A 240 -4.48 15.24 -3.47
N ARG A 241 -3.88 14.66 -4.52
CA ARG A 241 -4.56 14.36 -5.80
C ARG A 241 -4.36 12.88 -6.15
N PRO A 242 -5.10 11.96 -5.51
CA PRO A 242 -4.97 10.54 -5.82
C PRO A 242 -5.43 10.25 -7.25
N VAL A 243 -4.49 9.84 -8.10
CA VAL A 243 -4.72 9.58 -9.54
C VAL A 243 -5.85 8.57 -9.78
N ARG A 244 -5.93 7.54 -8.93
CA ARG A 244 -6.97 6.50 -8.99
C ARG A 244 -8.18 6.79 -8.09
N GLY A 245 -8.39 8.08 -7.75
CA GLY A 245 -9.42 8.47 -6.76
C GLY A 245 -10.82 7.98 -7.09
N ALA A 246 -11.25 8.09 -8.35
CA ALA A 246 -12.55 7.56 -8.79
C ALA A 246 -12.67 6.05 -8.59
N GLN A 247 -11.60 5.30 -8.90
CA GLN A 247 -11.57 3.83 -8.70
C GLN A 247 -11.65 3.47 -7.22
N ILE A 248 -10.97 4.22 -6.35
CA ILE A 248 -10.99 4.04 -4.90
C ILE A 248 -12.39 4.30 -4.33
N LEU A 249 -13.00 5.43 -4.69
CA LEU A 249 -14.36 5.79 -4.26
C LEU A 249 -15.37 4.70 -4.69
N LYS A 250 -15.28 4.25 -5.94
CA LYS A 250 -16.12 3.17 -6.46
C LYS A 250 -15.91 1.86 -5.72
N ALA A 251 -14.66 1.46 -5.41
CA ALA A 251 -14.36 0.23 -4.69
C ALA A 251 -14.94 0.24 -3.27
N VAL A 252 -14.77 1.35 -2.53
CA VAL A 252 -15.33 1.50 -1.19
C VAL A 252 -16.85 1.47 -1.22
N THR A 253 -17.49 2.22 -2.12
CA THR A 253 -18.95 2.24 -2.25
C THR A 253 -19.51 0.87 -2.62
N ARG A 254 -18.93 0.16 -3.59
CA ARG A 254 -19.38 -1.18 -4.01
C ARG A 254 -19.27 -2.23 -2.92
N SER A 255 -18.30 -2.09 -2.01
CA SER A 255 -18.13 -2.99 -0.87
C SER A 255 -19.05 -2.67 0.32
N ASN A 256 -19.94 -1.68 0.20
CA ASN A 256 -20.68 -1.10 1.34
C ASN A 256 -19.74 -0.63 2.46
N GLY A 257 -18.55 -0.17 2.09
CA GLY A 257 -17.54 0.35 2.98
C GLY A 257 -17.72 1.82 3.33
N THR A 258 -16.72 2.39 3.98
CA THR A 258 -16.70 3.81 4.36
C THR A 258 -15.28 4.36 4.45
N PHE A 259 -15.18 5.69 4.59
CA PHE A 259 -13.94 6.36 4.90
C PHE A 259 -13.92 6.84 6.35
N ILE A 260 -12.74 6.76 6.99
CA ILE A 260 -12.53 7.23 8.36
C ILE A 260 -11.35 8.22 8.36
N GLY A 261 -11.59 9.41 8.90
CA GLY A 261 -10.56 10.42 9.15
C GLY A 261 -10.00 10.30 10.56
N VAL A 262 -8.66 10.32 10.67
CA VAL A 262 -7.93 10.31 11.94
C VAL A 262 -7.14 11.59 12.12
N ALA A 263 -7.06 12.09 13.36
CA ALA A 263 -6.27 13.26 13.72
C ALA A 263 -4.81 12.87 14.01
N GLU A 264 -3.90 13.83 14.02
CA GLU A 264 -2.47 13.58 14.19
C GLU A 264 -2.14 13.01 15.58
N ASP A 265 -2.81 13.50 16.62
CA ASP A 265 -2.72 12.99 18.00
C ASP A 265 -3.16 11.52 18.08
N GLU A 266 -4.27 11.16 17.42
CA GLU A 266 -4.75 9.78 17.35
C GLU A 266 -3.74 8.85 16.67
N ILE A 267 -3.02 9.35 15.65
CA ILE A 267 -1.96 8.60 14.97
C ILE A 267 -0.78 8.34 15.91
N VAL A 268 -0.35 9.39 16.62
CA VAL A 268 0.77 9.28 17.59
C VAL A 268 0.42 8.30 18.70
N GLU A 269 -0.76 8.44 19.31
CA GLU A 269 -1.24 7.56 20.37
C GLU A 269 -1.30 6.09 19.93
N ALA A 270 -1.83 5.83 18.73
CA ALA A 270 -1.88 4.47 18.17
C ALA A 270 -0.48 3.90 17.95
N GLY A 271 0.47 4.71 17.48
CA GLY A 271 1.86 4.29 17.30
C GLY A 271 2.53 3.92 18.64
N ILE A 272 2.34 4.73 19.68
CA ILE A 272 2.84 4.48 21.04
C ILE A 272 2.22 3.21 21.61
N GLU A 273 0.90 3.03 21.47
CA GLU A 273 0.20 1.85 21.93
C GLU A 273 0.74 0.58 21.28
N MET A 274 0.93 0.56 19.94
CA MET A 274 1.46 -0.60 19.25
C MET A 274 2.92 -0.88 19.63
N ALA A 275 3.75 0.14 19.79
CA ALA A 275 5.12 -0.01 20.26
C ALA A 275 5.18 -0.63 21.68
N GLY A 276 4.29 -0.22 22.57
CA GLY A 276 4.12 -0.82 23.90
C GLY A 276 3.70 -2.29 23.89
N ARG A 277 3.14 -2.78 22.76
CA ARG A 277 2.80 -4.18 22.52
C ARG A 277 3.87 -4.92 21.71
N GLY A 278 5.01 -4.29 21.40
CA GLY A 278 6.12 -4.88 20.65
C GLY A 278 6.06 -4.68 19.13
N PHE A 279 5.09 -3.91 18.60
CA PHE A 279 4.97 -3.63 17.17
C PHE A 279 5.46 -2.22 16.86
N PHE A 280 6.67 -2.11 16.30
CA PHE A 280 7.22 -0.82 15.89
C PHE A 280 6.82 -0.52 14.44
N ILE A 281 5.73 0.22 14.28
CA ILE A 281 5.08 0.49 13.00
C ILE A 281 5.30 1.94 12.54
N GLU A 282 5.27 2.17 11.22
CA GLU A 282 5.33 3.51 10.63
C GLU A 282 4.05 4.33 10.91
N PRO A 283 4.08 5.68 10.85
CA PRO A 283 2.90 6.52 11.10
C PRO A 283 1.70 6.21 10.21
N THR A 284 1.90 5.76 8.97
CA THR A 284 0.80 5.32 8.09
C THR A 284 0.09 4.08 8.62
N ALA A 285 0.83 3.13 9.17
CA ALA A 285 0.25 1.97 9.83
C ALA A 285 -0.44 2.37 11.15
N ALA A 286 0.15 3.29 11.91
CA ALA A 286 -0.47 3.84 13.11
C ALA A 286 -1.79 4.57 12.81
N ALA A 287 -1.86 5.35 11.72
CA ALA A 287 -3.11 5.95 11.25
C ALA A 287 -4.18 4.88 10.97
N THR A 288 -3.77 3.75 10.38
CA THR A 288 -4.69 2.63 10.13
C THR A 288 -5.25 2.05 11.43
N ILE A 289 -4.41 1.88 12.46
CA ILE A 289 -4.85 1.40 13.78
C ILE A 289 -5.77 2.42 14.47
N ALA A 290 -5.48 3.72 14.38
CA ALA A 290 -6.37 4.77 14.89
C ALA A 290 -7.76 4.72 14.21
N GLY A 291 -7.78 4.51 12.88
CA GLY A 291 -9.02 4.30 12.14
C GLY A 291 -9.74 3.01 12.51
N LEU A 292 -9.00 1.92 12.71
CA LEU A 292 -9.54 0.64 13.19
C LEU A 292 -10.21 0.79 14.55
N LYS A 293 -9.59 1.51 15.50
CA LYS A 293 -10.19 1.80 16.83
C LYS A 293 -11.55 2.48 16.70
N LYS A 294 -11.68 3.43 15.78
CA LYS A 294 -12.97 4.09 15.50
C LYS A 294 -13.98 3.13 14.86
N TYR A 295 -13.54 2.30 13.93
CA TYR A 295 -14.42 1.38 13.23
C TYR A 295 -15.01 0.33 14.18
N VAL A 296 -14.20 -0.27 15.04
CA VAL A 296 -14.65 -1.34 15.95
C VAL A 296 -15.71 -0.87 16.93
N THR A 297 -15.75 0.42 17.29
CA THR A 297 -16.80 0.97 18.19
C THR A 297 -18.17 1.02 17.54
N SER A 298 -18.24 1.06 16.20
CA SER A 298 -19.49 1.14 15.42
C SER A 298 -19.86 -0.17 14.71
N SER A 299 -18.94 -1.16 14.71
CA SER A 299 -19.15 -2.46 14.07
C SER A 299 -19.87 -3.45 14.98
N SER A 300 -20.48 -4.50 14.40
CA SER A 300 -21.10 -5.57 15.17
C SER A 300 -20.07 -6.34 16.01
N SER A 301 -20.41 -6.76 17.21
CA SER A 301 -19.52 -7.53 18.09
C SER A 301 -19.06 -8.87 17.49
N HIS A 302 -19.75 -9.38 16.50
CA HIS A 302 -19.45 -10.65 15.83
C HIS A 302 -18.69 -10.50 14.52
N ASP A 303 -18.43 -9.25 14.06
CA ASP A 303 -17.72 -9.03 12.80
C ASP A 303 -16.28 -9.52 12.89
N LEU A 304 -15.87 -10.33 11.92
CA LEU A 304 -14.48 -10.72 11.67
C LEU A 304 -13.78 -9.57 10.93
N ILE A 305 -12.90 -8.86 11.62
CA ILE A 305 -12.24 -7.67 11.09
C ILE A 305 -10.77 -7.95 10.87
N VAL A 306 -10.27 -7.59 9.68
CA VAL A 306 -8.85 -7.63 9.34
C VAL A 306 -8.32 -6.22 9.11
N SER A 307 -7.11 -5.96 9.58
CA SER A 307 -6.37 -4.73 9.28
C SER A 307 -4.93 -5.05 8.86
N VAL A 308 -4.06 -4.04 8.77
CA VAL A 308 -2.69 -4.21 8.29
C VAL A 308 -1.71 -3.30 9.04
N PHE A 309 -0.54 -3.85 9.39
CA PHE A 309 0.67 -3.07 9.62
C PHE A 309 1.37 -2.89 8.27
N SER A 310 1.17 -1.74 7.63
CA SER A 310 1.56 -1.48 6.25
C SER A 310 3.05 -1.28 6.03
N GLY A 311 3.77 -0.87 7.08
CA GLY A 311 5.20 -0.63 7.03
C GLY A 311 5.83 -0.50 8.41
N HIS A 312 7.14 -0.77 8.47
CA HIS A 312 7.95 -0.83 9.68
C HIS A 312 8.41 0.57 10.14
N GLY A 313 8.40 0.83 11.43
CA GLY A 313 8.77 2.11 12.02
C GLY A 313 10.25 2.52 11.85
N LEU A 314 11.16 1.57 11.58
CA LEU A 314 12.56 1.88 11.28
C LEU A 314 12.76 2.64 9.95
N LYS A 315 11.72 2.75 9.13
CA LYS A 315 11.76 3.46 7.84
C LYS A 315 11.44 4.96 7.96
N THR A 316 11.06 5.41 9.13
CA THR A 316 10.73 6.82 9.38
C THR A 316 11.87 7.55 10.06
N ASP A 317 12.12 8.80 9.63
CA ASP A 317 13.03 9.70 10.33
C ASP A 317 12.47 9.97 11.75
N ARG A 318 13.34 9.92 12.72
CA ARG A 318 13.05 10.31 14.12
C ARG A 318 13.32 11.79 14.33
#